data_9fc6655d7deab070779e39590797d4c3
#
_entry.id   9fc6655d7deab070779e39590797d4c3
#
_cell.length_a   1.000
_cell.length_b   1.000
_cell.length_c   1.000
_cell.angle_alpha   90.00
_cell.angle_beta   90.00
_cell.angle_gamma   90.00
#
_symmetry.space_group_name_H-M   'P 1'
#
loop_
_entity.id
_entity.type
_entity.pdbx_description
1 polymer ?
#
loop_
_entity_poly.entity_id
_entity_poly.type
_entity_poly.pdbx_seq_one_letter_code
_entity_poly.pdbx_strand_id
1 'polypeptide(L)'
;TLIPFALAMIAGKSRIRMIVAVVLGFVFAFVMLLGAGYLAELNDYRNAFYAEDGGIGKIPPLSSSPPVLLFELLIGAFSILLMPLPWQAGNAFQLIQSLENVLMMWLVVQCWRRRAKLGMENAFMNLKIFFVSSMAIYGAVISNYGTAARYRFAFILLFILFAEHLTQPDREKTGNPE
;
A
#
# COMPACT_ATOMS: atom_id res chain seq x y z
N THR A 1 6.37 -9.70 -4.48
CA THR A 1 5.17 -9.30 -3.69
C THR A 1 4.40 -10.48 -3.11
N LEU A 2 4.62 -11.72 -3.58
CA LEU A 2 3.92 -12.92 -3.07
C LEU A 2 4.57 -13.51 -1.81
N ILE A 3 5.82 -13.19 -1.51
CA ILE A 3 6.56 -13.79 -0.39
C ILE A 3 5.95 -13.48 0.98
N PRO A 4 5.63 -12.21 1.35
CA PRO A 4 5.02 -11.94 2.65
C PRO A 4 3.63 -12.54 2.79
N PHE A 5 2.86 -12.62 1.68
CA PHE A 5 1.55 -13.25 1.67
C PHE A 5 1.66 -14.77 1.84
N ALA A 6 2.60 -15.42 1.16
CA ALA A 6 2.87 -16.85 1.32
C ALA A 6 3.33 -17.18 2.73
N LEU A 7 4.22 -16.36 3.32
CA LEU A 7 4.68 -16.52 4.70
C LEU A 7 3.53 -16.31 5.71
N ALA A 8 2.65 -15.34 5.48
CA ALA A 8 1.47 -15.13 6.32
C ALA A 8 0.48 -16.32 6.26
N MET A 9 0.33 -16.96 5.10
CA MET A 9 -0.48 -18.16 4.92
C MET A 9 0.12 -19.38 5.65
N ILE A 10 1.44 -19.53 5.63
CA ILE A 10 2.15 -20.66 6.26
C ILE A 10 2.21 -20.52 7.79
N ALA A 11 2.19 -19.28 8.32
CA ALA A 11 2.39 -19.01 9.75
C ALA A 11 1.24 -19.47 10.68
N GLY A 12 0.14 -19.99 10.13
CA GLY A 12 -0.93 -20.60 10.90
C GLY A 12 -1.81 -19.64 11.71
N LYS A 13 -2.66 -20.18 12.60
CA LYS A 13 -3.75 -19.45 13.29
C LYS A 13 -3.30 -18.39 14.32
N SER A 14 -2.03 -18.31 14.69
CA SER A 14 -1.54 -17.35 15.70
C SER A 14 -1.23 -16.00 15.07
N ARG A 15 -1.93 -14.94 15.49
CA ARG A 15 -1.69 -13.56 15.05
C ARG A 15 -0.23 -13.13 15.21
N ILE A 16 0.41 -13.55 16.32
CA ILE A 16 1.81 -13.21 16.61
C ILE A 16 2.74 -13.85 15.57
N ARG A 17 2.56 -15.13 15.26
CA ARG A 17 3.39 -15.83 14.27
C ARG A 17 3.25 -15.19 12.88
N MET A 18 2.04 -14.79 12.51
CA MET A 18 1.79 -14.11 11.25
C MET A 18 2.49 -12.75 11.18
N ILE A 19 2.38 -11.92 12.22
CA ILE A 19 3.07 -10.63 12.29
C ILE A 19 4.58 -10.84 12.20
N VAL A 20 5.12 -11.78 12.96
CA VAL A 20 6.55 -12.12 12.93
C VAL A 20 6.98 -12.58 11.55
N ALA A 21 6.23 -13.45 10.88
CA ALA A 21 6.55 -13.92 9.53
C ALA A 21 6.56 -12.78 8.50
N VAL A 22 5.60 -11.86 8.60
CA VAL A 22 5.53 -10.68 7.73
C VAL A 22 6.71 -9.74 7.99
N VAL A 23 7.00 -9.44 9.26
CA VAL A 23 8.15 -8.60 9.62
C VAL A 23 9.45 -9.22 9.13
N LEU A 24 9.66 -10.53 9.37
CA LEU A 24 10.85 -11.24 8.87
C LEU A 24 10.93 -11.23 7.35
N GLY A 25 9.81 -11.40 6.64
CA GLY A 25 9.75 -11.30 5.18
C GLY A 25 10.14 -9.92 4.66
N PHE A 26 9.68 -8.86 5.32
CA PHE A 26 10.08 -7.50 5.00
C PHE A 26 11.56 -7.24 5.31
N VAL A 27 12.04 -7.68 6.46
CA VAL A 27 13.46 -7.54 6.85
C VAL A 27 14.34 -8.30 5.83
N PHE A 28 13.96 -9.52 5.47
CA PHE A 28 14.69 -10.30 4.46
C PHE A 28 14.72 -9.59 3.10
N ALA A 29 13.56 -9.14 2.61
CA ALA A 29 13.48 -8.41 1.35
C ALA A 29 14.32 -7.12 1.38
N PHE A 30 14.30 -6.42 2.51
CA PHE A 30 15.09 -5.20 2.72
C PHE A 30 16.60 -5.48 2.73
N VAL A 31 17.04 -6.54 3.43
CA VAL A 31 18.45 -6.97 3.46
C VAL A 31 18.92 -7.39 2.06
N MET A 32 18.10 -8.13 1.32
CA MET A 32 18.38 -8.51 -0.06
C MET A 32 18.49 -7.29 -0.98
N LEU A 33 17.59 -6.33 -0.84
CA LEU A 33 17.63 -5.08 -1.62
C LEU A 33 18.95 -4.33 -1.41
N LEU A 34 19.43 -4.25 -0.17
CA LEU A 34 20.68 -3.56 0.15
C LEU A 34 21.92 -4.38 -0.22
N GLY A 35 21.89 -5.70 -0.02
CA GLY A 35 23.08 -6.55 -0.09
C GLY A 35 23.45 -7.04 -1.49
N ALA A 36 22.49 -7.15 -2.41
CA ALA A 36 22.67 -7.80 -3.70
C ALA A 36 22.71 -6.85 -4.91
N GLY A 37 22.88 -5.55 -4.69
CA GLY A 37 22.92 -4.56 -5.78
C GLY A 37 21.56 -4.23 -6.39
N TYR A 38 20.48 -4.86 -5.94
CA TYR A 38 19.11 -4.61 -6.44
C TYR A 38 18.64 -3.16 -6.23
N LEU A 39 19.29 -2.42 -5.34
CA LEU A 39 18.96 -1.00 -5.15
C LEU A 39 19.28 -0.17 -6.39
N ALA A 40 20.41 -0.48 -7.06
CA ALA A 40 20.78 0.19 -8.32
C ALA A 40 19.75 -0.14 -9.41
N GLU A 41 19.43 -1.42 -9.57
CA GLU A 41 18.41 -1.87 -10.52
C GLU A 41 17.04 -1.23 -10.25
N LEU A 42 16.62 -1.15 -8.97
CA LEU A 42 15.39 -0.47 -8.59
C LEU A 42 15.40 1.02 -8.95
N ASN A 43 16.52 1.69 -8.77
CA ASN A 43 16.67 3.09 -9.17
C ASN A 43 16.62 3.27 -10.69
N ASP A 44 17.17 2.32 -11.46
CA ASP A 44 17.06 2.33 -12.92
C ASP A 44 15.62 2.13 -13.37
N TYR A 45 14.88 1.21 -12.77
CA TYR A 45 13.44 1.05 -13.00
C TYR A 45 12.65 2.32 -12.68
N ARG A 46 12.91 2.98 -11.56
CA ARG A 46 12.25 4.24 -11.20
C ARG A 46 12.48 5.33 -12.22
N ASN A 47 13.71 5.45 -12.71
CA ASN A 47 14.06 6.43 -13.76
C ASN A 47 13.40 6.08 -15.10
N ALA A 48 13.32 4.79 -15.47
CA ALA A 48 12.65 4.35 -16.68
C ALA A 48 11.15 4.69 -16.65
N PHE A 49 10.45 4.35 -15.57
CA PHE A 49 9.03 4.72 -15.40
C PHE A 49 8.80 6.23 -15.42
N TYR A 50 9.69 7.01 -14.79
CA TYR A 50 9.59 8.46 -14.80
C TYR A 50 9.75 9.04 -16.20
N ALA A 51 10.68 8.51 -16.99
CA ALA A 51 10.92 8.93 -18.37
C ALA A 51 9.75 8.52 -19.32
N GLU A 52 9.22 7.31 -19.17
CA GLU A 52 8.06 6.84 -19.97
C GLU A 52 6.81 7.70 -19.76
N ASP A 53 6.63 8.24 -18.55
CA ASP A 53 5.52 9.12 -18.20
C ASP A 53 5.77 10.60 -18.54
N GLY A 54 6.80 10.91 -19.33
CA GLY A 54 7.13 12.26 -19.80
C GLY A 54 7.91 13.09 -18.79
N GLY A 55 8.52 12.49 -17.80
CA GLY A 55 9.40 13.17 -16.85
C GLY A 55 10.71 13.60 -17.50
N ILE A 56 11.17 14.81 -17.19
CA ILE A 56 12.42 15.36 -17.68
C ILE A 56 13.48 15.27 -16.59
N GLY A 57 14.62 14.63 -16.92
CA GLY A 57 15.74 14.46 -16.00
C GLY A 57 15.71 13.12 -15.25
N LYS A 58 16.39 13.07 -14.10
CA LYS A 58 16.44 11.89 -13.24
C LYS A 58 15.85 12.19 -11.89
N ILE A 59 15.11 11.23 -11.33
CA ILE A 59 14.65 11.33 -9.95
C ILE A 59 15.81 11.00 -8.99
N PRO A 60 15.82 11.58 -7.79
CA PRO A 60 16.84 11.25 -6.78
C PRO A 60 16.85 9.73 -6.51
N PRO A 61 18.03 9.09 -6.48
CA PRO A 61 18.14 7.69 -6.17
C PRO A 61 17.71 7.43 -4.72
N LEU A 62 17.17 6.24 -4.47
CA LEU A 62 16.93 5.77 -3.11
C LEU A 62 18.25 5.63 -2.37
N SER A 63 18.24 5.99 -1.10
CA SER A 63 19.42 5.95 -0.25
C SER A 63 19.90 4.51 0.01
N SER A 64 21.22 4.32 0.03
CA SER A 64 21.83 3.07 0.51
C SER A 64 21.88 2.96 2.03
N SER A 65 21.58 4.05 2.76
CA SER A 65 21.49 4.04 4.22
C SER A 65 20.19 3.38 4.68
N PRO A 66 20.23 2.27 5.46
CA PRO A 66 19.03 1.53 5.85
C PRO A 66 17.93 2.37 6.52
N PRO A 67 18.21 3.26 7.49
CA PRO A 67 17.15 4.05 8.11
C PRO A 67 16.55 5.08 7.16
N VAL A 68 17.36 5.67 6.25
CA VAL A 68 16.87 6.63 5.26
C VAL A 68 16.03 5.93 4.21
N LEU A 69 16.48 4.77 3.71
CA LEU A 69 15.71 3.96 2.76
C LEU A 69 14.34 3.56 3.34
N LEU A 70 14.30 3.11 4.60
CA LEU A 70 13.03 2.77 5.24
C LEU A 70 12.08 3.97 5.27
N PHE A 71 12.60 5.16 5.60
CA PHE A 71 11.81 6.39 5.60
C PHE A 71 11.32 6.77 4.20
N GLU A 72 12.17 6.64 3.17
CA GLU A 72 11.81 6.86 1.76
C GLU A 72 10.71 5.89 1.29
N LEU A 73 10.79 4.61 1.66
CA LEU A 73 9.75 3.61 1.37
C LEU A 73 8.40 3.95 2.03
N LEU A 74 8.43 4.40 3.28
CA LEU A 74 7.22 4.85 3.98
C LEU A 74 6.63 6.09 3.31
N ILE A 75 7.44 7.10 2.99
CA ILE A 75 6.98 8.27 2.24
C ILE A 75 6.41 7.87 0.88
N GLY A 76 7.06 6.96 0.16
CA GLY A 76 6.57 6.41 -1.10
C GLY A 76 5.19 5.78 -0.97
N ALA A 77 4.98 4.96 0.06
CA ALA A 77 3.69 4.33 0.34
C ALA A 77 2.58 5.36 0.62
N PHE A 78 2.87 6.40 1.41
CA PHE A 78 1.93 7.48 1.63
C PHE A 78 1.70 8.31 0.37
N SER A 79 2.75 8.58 -0.39
CA SER A 79 2.66 9.35 -1.63
C SER A 79 1.76 8.68 -2.65
N ILE A 80 1.91 7.37 -2.88
CA ILE A 80 1.06 6.64 -3.85
C ILE A 80 -0.41 6.63 -3.43
N LEU A 81 -0.71 6.67 -2.13
CA LEU A 81 -2.08 6.67 -1.62
C LEU A 81 -2.74 8.05 -1.71
N LEU A 82 -2.00 9.12 -1.44
CA LEU A 82 -2.57 10.43 -1.19
C LEU A 82 -2.34 11.43 -2.34
N MET A 83 -1.24 11.30 -3.09
CA MET A 83 -0.89 12.31 -4.12
C MET A 83 -1.62 12.06 -5.46
N PRO A 84 -1.92 13.14 -6.20
CA PRO A 84 -1.70 14.53 -5.82
C PRO A 84 -2.67 14.98 -4.72
N LEU A 85 -2.18 15.86 -3.82
CA LEU A 85 -3.03 16.54 -2.84
C LEU A 85 -3.71 17.74 -3.50
N PRO A 86 -4.88 18.23 -3.00
CA PRO A 86 -5.62 19.33 -3.64
C PRO A 86 -4.80 20.56 -3.93
N TRP A 87 -3.88 20.92 -3.02
CA TRP A 87 -2.99 22.08 -3.17
C TRP A 87 -1.77 21.85 -4.07
N GLN A 88 -1.57 20.61 -4.52
CA GLN A 88 -0.51 20.25 -5.49
C GLN A 88 -1.03 20.18 -6.92
N ALA A 89 -2.36 20.31 -7.10
CA ALA A 89 -2.98 20.20 -8.41
C ALA A 89 -2.60 21.42 -9.27
N GLY A 90 -1.89 21.16 -10.38
CA GLY A 90 -1.52 22.18 -11.37
C GLY A 90 -2.57 22.41 -12.45
N ASN A 91 -3.60 21.56 -12.51
CA ASN A 91 -4.70 21.66 -13.48
C ASN A 91 -5.99 21.01 -12.94
N ALA A 92 -7.11 21.24 -13.66
CA ALA A 92 -8.42 20.75 -13.26
C ALA A 92 -8.49 19.22 -13.14
N PHE A 93 -7.81 18.48 -14.02
CA PHE A 93 -7.79 17.01 -13.97
C PHE A 93 -7.08 16.49 -12.71
N GLN A 94 -5.96 17.10 -12.33
CA GLN A 94 -5.26 16.76 -11.10
C GLN A 94 -6.09 17.11 -9.86
N LEU A 95 -6.87 18.19 -9.91
CA LEU A 95 -7.79 18.53 -8.82
C LEU A 95 -8.89 17.48 -8.66
N ILE A 96 -9.53 17.06 -9.76
CA ILE A 96 -10.53 15.97 -9.76
C ILE A 96 -9.91 14.69 -9.20
N GLN A 97 -8.72 14.31 -9.66
CA GLN A 97 -7.99 13.15 -9.18
C GLN A 97 -7.68 13.24 -7.69
N SER A 98 -7.34 14.42 -7.20
CA SER A 98 -7.09 14.65 -5.78
C SER A 98 -8.36 14.47 -4.92
N LEU A 99 -9.50 14.96 -5.39
CA LEU A 99 -10.79 14.76 -4.71
C LEU A 99 -11.19 13.28 -4.71
N GLU A 100 -10.97 12.58 -5.83
CA GLU A 100 -11.14 11.12 -5.90
C GLU A 100 -10.27 10.39 -4.88
N ASN A 101 -9.00 10.81 -4.72
CA ASN A 101 -8.10 10.23 -3.72
C ASN A 101 -8.62 10.38 -2.30
N VAL A 102 -9.13 11.55 -1.95
CA VAL A 102 -9.73 11.80 -0.62
C VAL A 102 -10.92 10.87 -0.39
N LEU A 103 -11.80 10.72 -1.39
CA LEU A 103 -12.94 9.81 -1.32
C LEU A 103 -12.50 8.35 -1.16
N MET A 104 -11.55 7.91 -1.97
CA MET A 104 -11.02 6.55 -1.91
C MET A 104 -10.35 6.26 -0.57
N MET A 105 -9.56 7.20 -0.03
CA MET A 105 -8.97 7.06 1.30
C MET A 105 -10.03 6.99 2.40
N TRP A 106 -11.08 7.79 2.30
CA TRP A 106 -12.19 7.71 3.22
C TRP A 106 -12.84 6.32 3.21
N LEU A 107 -13.09 5.75 2.03
CA LEU A 107 -13.63 4.38 1.88
C LEU A 107 -12.68 3.33 2.47
N VAL A 108 -11.37 3.44 2.19
CA VAL A 108 -10.36 2.53 2.77
C VAL A 108 -10.39 2.60 4.29
N VAL A 109 -10.43 3.79 4.88
CA VAL A 109 -10.49 3.97 6.34
C VAL A 109 -11.78 3.38 6.90
N GLN A 110 -12.93 3.58 6.26
CA GLN A 110 -14.20 2.98 6.69
C GLN A 110 -14.10 1.44 6.68
N CYS A 111 -13.62 0.85 5.58
CA CYS A 111 -13.43 -0.60 5.51
C CYS A 111 -12.39 -1.10 6.52
N TRP A 112 -11.31 -0.35 6.73
CA TRP A 112 -10.25 -0.70 7.68
C TRP A 112 -10.72 -0.79 9.12
N ARG A 113 -11.65 0.10 9.52
CA ARG A 113 -12.20 0.19 10.88
C ARG A 113 -13.27 -0.87 11.17
N ARG A 114 -13.80 -1.53 10.16
CA ARG A 114 -14.82 -2.58 10.33
C ARG A 114 -14.25 -3.78 11.08
N ARG A 115 -15.13 -4.51 11.74
CA ARG A 115 -14.79 -5.76 12.42
C ARG A 115 -14.92 -6.93 11.46
N ALA A 116 -13.98 -7.84 11.50
CA ALA A 116 -14.07 -9.09 10.74
C ALA A 116 -15.25 -9.94 11.22
N LYS A 117 -15.85 -10.68 10.31
CA LYS A 117 -16.81 -11.76 10.65
C LYS A 117 -16.13 -12.82 11.51
N LEU A 118 -16.91 -13.49 12.34
CA LEU A 118 -16.41 -14.58 13.20
C LEU A 118 -15.68 -15.64 12.34
N GLY A 119 -14.45 -15.95 12.72
CA GLY A 119 -13.60 -16.90 12.00
C GLY A 119 -12.87 -16.31 10.77
N MET A 120 -13.12 -15.04 10.40
CA MET A 120 -12.48 -14.37 9.25
C MET A 120 -11.39 -13.36 9.67
N GLU A 121 -11.05 -13.28 10.96
CA GLU A 121 -10.12 -12.28 11.48
C GLU A 121 -8.73 -12.38 10.83
N ASN A 122 -8.25 -13.61 10.62
CA ASN A 122 -6.95 -13.84 9.98
C ASN A 122 -6.98 -13.45 8.50
N ALA A 123 -8.05 -13.78 7.78
CA ALA A 123 -8.21 -13.41 6.38
C ALA A 123 -8.25 -11.88 6.21
N PHE A 124 -8.97 -11.20 7.10
CA PHE A 124 -9.04 -9.73 7.09
C PHE A 124 -7.70 -9.08 7.46
N MET A 125 -6.95 -9.66 8.40
CA MET A 125 -5.60 -9.20 8.71
C MET A 125 -4.65 -9.40 7.53
N ASN A 126 -4.70 -10.55 6.86
CA ASN A 126 -3.91 -10.84 5.68
C ASN A 126 -4.21 -9.85 4.54
N LEU A 127 -5.49 -9.49 4.35
CA LEU A 127 -5.90 -8.48 3.38
C LEU A 127 -5.28 -7.12 3.69
N LYS A 128 -5.28 -6.68 4.96
CA LYS A 128 -4.64 -5.42 5.39
C LYS A 128 -3.14 -5.44 5.12
N ILE A 129 -2.48 -6.53 5.47
CA ILE A 129 -1.03 -6.69 5.23
C ILE A 129 -0.73 -6.66 3.73
N PHE A 130 -1.49 -7.39 2.92
CA PHE A 130 -1.35 -7.37 1.47
C PHE A 130 -1.50 -5.96 0.91
N PHE A 131 -2.53 -5.23 1.34
CA PHE A 131 -2.77 -3.86 0.88
C PHE A 131 -1.61 -2.93 1.23
N VAL A 132 -1.17 -2.91 2.49
CA VAL A 132 -0.05 -2.05 2.94
C VAL A 132 1.24 -2.42 2.23
N SER A 133 1.53 -3.71 2.09
CA SER A 133 2.74 -4.18 1.40
C SER A 133 2.75 -3.78 -0.07
N SER A 134 1.60 -3.91 -0.74
CA SER A 134 1.47 -3.50 -2.14
C SER A 134 1.70 -2.00 -2.29
N MET A 135 1.11 -1.17 -1.43
CA MET A 135 1.32 0.28 -1.45
C MET A 135 2.77 0.65 -1.19
N ALA A 136 3.44 -0.01 -0.26
CA ALA A 136 4.85 0.26 0.04
C ALA A 136 5.76 -0.07 -1.16
N ILE A 137 5.55 -1.21 -1.80
CA ILE A 137 6.37 -1.65 -2.94
C ILE A 137 6.13 -0.74 -4.15
N TYR A 138 4.87 -0.50 -4.51
CA TYR A 138 4.56 0.35 -5.65
C TYR A 138 4.94 1.81 -5.39
N GLY A 139 4.77 2.31 -4.17
CA GLY A 139 5.20 3.64 -3.78
C GLY A 139 6.71 3.85 -3.84
N ALA A 140 7.50 2.78 -3.67
CA ALA A 140 8.95 2.84 -3.85
C ALA A 140 9.36 3.00 -5.32
N VAL A 141 8.58 2.44 -6.25
CA VAL A 141 8.92 2.39 -7.67
C VAL A 141 8.33 3.55 -8.46
N ILE A 142 7.06 3.87 -8.19
CA ILE A 142 6.28 4.80 -8.99
C ILE A 142 6.45 6.23 -8.47
N SER A 143 7.00 7.09 -9.32
CA SER A 143 7.25 8.51 -9.02
C SER A 143 6.29 9.47 -9.71
N ASN A 144 5.45 8.98 -10.64
CA ASN A 144 4.51 9.79 -11.41
C ASN A 144 3.07 9.61 -10.91
N TYR A 145 2.33 10.71 -10.79
CA TYR A 145 0.96 10.72 -10.27
C TYR A 145 -0.04 9.98 -11.15
N GLY A 146 0.11 10.04 -12.48
CA GLY A 146 -0.78 9.36 -13.42
C GLY A 146 -0.69 7.84 -13.31
N THR A 147 0.52 7.33 -13.29
CA THR A 147 0.83 5.91 -13.12
C THR A 147 0.45 5.44 -11.72
N ALA A 148 0.74 6.24 -10.67
CA ALA A 148 0.34 5.97 -9.31
C ALA A 148 -1.18 5.78 -9.18
N ALA A 149 -1.98 6.64 -9.83
CA ALA A 149 -3.44 6.54 -9.80
C ALA A 149 -3.96 5.22 -10.39
N ARG A 150 -3.42 4.77 -11.51
CA ARG A 150 -3.83 3.52 -12.17
C ARG A 150 -3.56 2.29 -11.29
N TYR A 151 -2.36 2.20 -10.74
CA TYR A 151 -1.98 1.03 -9.93
C TYR A 151 -2.67 1.00 -8.57
N ARG A 152 -2.74 2.13 -7.86
CA ARG A 152 -3.41 2.17 -6.54
C ARG A 152 -4.90 1.85 -6.65
N PHE A 153 -5.59 2.30 -7.73
CA PHE A 153 -7.01 2.05 -7.92
C PHE A 153 -7.32 0.55 -7.88
N ALA A 154 -6.53 -0.28 -8.57
CA ALA A 154 -6.71 -1.73 -8.55
C ALA A 154 -6.60 -2.31 -7.14
N PHE A 155 -5.59 -1.89 -6.35
CA PHE A 155 -5.41 -2.39 -4.98
C PHE A 155 -6.47 -1.86 -4.02
N ILE A 156 -6.88 -0.60 -4.15
CA ILE A 156 -7.96 -0.02 -3.32
C ILE A 156 -9.27 -0.74 -3.60
N LEU A 157 -9.60 -0.97 -4.88
CA LEU A 157 -10.81 -1.68 -5.26
C LEU A 157 -10.82 -3.11 -4.72
N LEU A 158 -9.73 -3.85 -4.90
CA LEU A 158 -9.58 -5.19 -4.33
C LEU A 158 -9.73 -5.16 -2.80
N PHE A 159 -9.07 -4.22 -2.12
CA PHE A 159 -9.18 -4.09 -0.67
C PHE A 159 -10.62 -3.85 -0.23
N ILE A 160 -11.35 -2.93 -0.86
CA ILE A 160 -12.74 -2.61 -0.51
C ILE A 160 -13.64 -3.83 -0.75
N LEU A 161 -13.56 -4.47 -1.92
CA LEU A 161 -14.40 -5.63 -2.27
C LEU A 161 -14.19 -6.79 -1.30
N PHE A 162 -12.93 -7.12 -0.99
CA PHE A 162 -12.64 -8.21 -0.04
C PHE A 162 -12.96 -7.80 1.41
N ALA A 163 -12.75 -6.53 1.78
CA ALA A 163 -13.12 -6.06 3.11
C ALA A 163 -14.64 -6.15 3.32
N GLU A 164 -15.46 -5.78 2.34
CA GLU A 164 -16.92 -5.95 2.40
C GLU A 164 -17.31 -7.42 2.61
N HIS A 165 -16.65 -8.34 1.92
CA HIS A 165 -16.92 -9.77 2.05
C HIS A 165 -16.51 -10.32 3.43
N LEU A 166 -15.38 -9.87 3.97
CA LEU A 166 -14.77 -10.39 5.19
C LEU A 166 -15.26 -9.73 6.48
N THR A 167 -15.96 -8.57 6.37
CA THR A 167 -16.40 -7.81 7.53
C THR A 167 -17.92 -7.89 7.70
N GLN A 168 -18.36 -7.61 8.92
CA GLN A 168 -19.79 -7.39 9.18
C GLN A 168 -20.08 -5.92 8.91
N PRO A 169 -21.25 -5.60 8.31
CA PRO A 169 -21.75 -4.24 8.35
C PRO A 169 -21.87 -3.82 9.83
N ASP A 170 -21.50 -2.59 10.14
CA ASP A 170 -21.78 -2.04 11.45
C ASP A 170 -23.30 -2.19 11.64
N ARG A 171 -23.70 -3.11 12.51
CA ARG A 171 -25.08 -3.10 13.01
C ARG A 171 -25.17 -1.77 13.75
N GLU A 172 -25.77 -0.79 13.10
CA GLU A 172 -26.34 0.33 13.82
C GLU A 172 -26.98 -0.27 15.06
N LYS A 173 -26.66 0.31 16.22
CA LYS A 173 -27.35 0.05 17.46
C LYS A 173 -28.82 0.40 17.24
N THR A 174 -29.54 -0.45 16.54
CA THR A 174 -31.00 -0.49 16.65
C THR A 174 -31.26 -1.02 18.05
N GLY A 175 -31.06 -0.11 19.02
CA GLY A 175 -31.65 -0.22 20.32
C GLY A 175 -33.16 -0.12 20.11
N ASN A 176 -33.78 -1.25 19.95
CA ASN A 176 -35.14 -1.44 20.36
C ASN A 176 -35.05 -2.06 21.75
N PRO A 177 -35.32 -1.34 22.83
CA PRO A 177 -35.69 -1.96 24.09
C PRO A 177 -37.12 -2.47 23.91
N GLU A 178 -37.29 -3.78 23.85
CA GLU A 178 -38.56 -4.40 24.23
C GLU A 178 -38.65 -4.48 25.75
#